data_04420c73292486ce050a3c726e666f67
#
_entry.id   04420c73292486ce050a3c726e666f67
#
_cell.length_a   1.000
_cell.length_b   1.000
_cell.length_c   1.000
_cell.angle_alpha   90.00
_cell.angle_beta   90.00
_cell.angle_gamma   90.00
#
_symmetry.space_group_name_H-M   'P 1'
#
loop_
_entity.id
_entity.type
_entity.pdbx_description
1 polymer ?
#
loop_
_entity_poly.entity_id
_entity_poly.type
_entity_poly.pdbx_seq_one_letter_code
_entity_poly.pdbx_strand_id
1 'polypeptide(L)'
;MKKRYLFPADYMADPSVHVFNGRVYIYPSHDWECNNVNNDSGDEYIMKDYHVLSTDDPMNGEVVDHGKVLDLQDIPWAGRQLWDCDVAEKDGKYYMYFPMKDKCDIFRIGVAIADRPEG
;
A
#
# COMPACT_ATOMS: atom_id res chain seq x y z
N MET A 1 13.05 23.73 6.50
CA MET A 1 12.64 22.50 5.75
C MET A 1 11.47 22.83 4.84
N LYS A 2 11.61 22.57 3.54
CA LYS A 2 10.51 22.69 2.58
C LYS A 2 9.52 21.55 2.81
N LYS A 3 8.23 21.80 2.56
CA LYS A 3 7.15 20.83 2.79
C LYS A 3 6.24 20.77 1.57
N ARG A 4 5.70 19.60 1.29
CA ARG A 4 4.72 19.35 0.23
C ARG A 4 3.69 18.34 0.71
N TYR A 5 2.41 18.57 0.36
CA TYR A 5 1.37 17.54 0.45
C TYR A 5 1.47 16.68 -0.82
N LEU A 6 1.99 15.48 -0.68
CA LEU A 6 2.45 14.69 -1.85
C LEU A 6 1.29 14.23 -2.75
N PHE A 7 0.23 13.70 -2.16
CA PHE A 7 -0.91 13.16 -2.92
C PHE A 7 -2.25 13.48 -2.22
N PRO A 8 -2.84 14.67 -2.44
CA PRO A 8 -4.08 15.08 -1.75
C PRO A 8 -5.36 14.50 -2.35
N ALA A 9 -5.27 13.72 -3.43
CA ALA A 9 -6.46 13.24 -4.17
C ALA A 9 -7.15 12.05 -3.52
N ASP A 10 -6.51 11.36 -2.56
CA ASP A 10 -7.02 10.14 -1.95
C ASP A 10 -6.54 9.99 -0.49
N TYR A 11 -7.14 9.05 0.24
CA TYR A 11 -6.82 8.78 1.64
C TYR A 11 -5.73 7.73 1.76
N MET A 12 -4.49 8.18 1.90
CA MET A 12 -3.32 7.30 2.00
C MET A 12 -2.44 7.71 3.17
N ALA A 13 -1.86 6.70 3.84
CA ALA A 13 -1.01 6.90 5.00
C ALA A 13 0.11 5.85 5.08
N ASP A 14 0.91 5.91 6.13
CA ASP A 14 1.92 4.89 6.50
C ASP A 14 2.78 4.43 5.33
N PRO A 15 3.46 5.37 4.63
CA PRO A 15 4.16 5.04 3.39
C PRO A 15 5.45 4.28 3.65
N SER A 16 5.66 3.20 2.91
CA SER A 16 7.00 2.69 2.67
C SER A 16 7.54 3.29 1.35
N VAL A 17 8.80 3.70 1.35
CA VAL A 17 9.37 4.47 0.24
C VAL A 17 10.69 3.86 -0.19
N HIS A 18 10.83 3.61 -1.49
CA HIS A 18 12.05 3.06 -2.08
C HIS A 18 12.40 3.78 -3.38
N VAL A 19 13.70 3.78 -3.71
CA VAL A 19 14.17 4.19 -5.03
C VAL A 19 14.53 2.93 -5.82
N PHE A 20 13.77 2.69 -6.89
CA PHE A 20 14.05 1.61 -7.82
C PHE A 20 14.27 2.20 -9.22
N ASN A 21 15.33 1.78 -9.90
CA ASN A 21 15.64 2.24 -11.25
C ASN A 21 15.69 3.77 -11.38
N GLY A 22 16.18 4.47 -10.34
CA GLY A 22 16.31 5.92 -10.31
C GLY A 22 15.01 6.70 -10.08
N ARG A 23 13.89 6.03 -9.81
CA ARG A 23 12.58 6.63 -9.54
C ARG A 23 12.12 6.32 -8.12
N VAL A 24 11.44 7.25 -7.48
CA VAL A 24 10.88 7.07 -6.14
C VAL A 24 9.53 6.37 -6.25
N TYR A 25 9.40 5.24 -5.57
CA TYR A 25 8.15 4.49 -5.43
C TYR A 25 7.66 4.55 -4.00
N ILE A 26 6.34 4.74 -3.84
CA ILE A 26 5.69 4.91 -2.56
C ILE A 26 4.56 3.89 -2.46
N TYR A 27 4.60 3.11 -1.38
CA TYR A 27 3.66 2.02 -1.11
C TYR A 27 2.87 2.36 0.16
N PRO A 28 1.80 3.15 0.04
CA PRO A 28 1.00 3.56 1.18
C PRO A 28 -0.05 2.52 1.56
N SER A 29 -0.57 2.61 2.77
CA SER A 29 -1.87 2.06 3.10
C SER A 29 -2.96 2.91 2.43
N HIS A 30 -4.08 2.29 2.08
CA HIS A 30 -5.19 2.96 1.41
C HIS A 30 -6.46 2.83 2.24
N ASP A 31 -6.96 3.97 2.74
CA ASP A 31 -8.15 4.04 3.58
C ASP A 31 -9.41 4.24 2.73
N TRP A 32 -10.47 3.55 3.13
CA TRP A 32 -11.81 3.75 2.62
C TRP A 32 -12.69 4.40 3.67
N GLU A 33 -13.58 5.28 3.25
CA GLU A 33 -14.54 5.88 4.16
C GLU A 33 -15.44 4.83 4.79
N CYS A 34 -15.66 4.93 6.11
CA CYS A 34 -16.60 4.07 6.82
C CYS A 34 -17.20 4.80 8.02
N ASN A 35 -18.28 4.22 8.55
CA ASN A 35 -18.94 4.68 9.78
C ASN A 35 -18.71 3.68 10.93
N ASN A 36 -17.70 2.85 10.85
CA ASN A 36 -17.40 1.86 11.89
C ASN A 36 -16.92 2.53 13.16
N VAL A 37 -17.18 1.86 14.29
CA VAL A 37 -16.78 2.34 15.61
C VAL A 37 -15.26 2.24 15.73
N ASN A 38 -14.65 3.27 16.30
CA ASN A 38 -13.24 3.27 16.68
C ASN A 38 -13.05 2.31 17.87
N ASN A 39 -12.19 1.32 17.73
CA ASN A 39 -11.91 0.31 18.76
C ASN A 39 -10.52 -0.30 18.64
N ASP A 40 -10.15 -1.15 19.58
CA ASP A 40 -8.83 -1.81 19.61
C ASP A 40 -8.63 -2.84 18.48
N SER A 41 -9.69 -3.24 17.79
CA SER A 41 -9.61 -4.14 16.62
C SER A 41 -9.35 -3.40 15.31
N GLY A 42 -9.34 -2.06 15.33
CA GLY A 42 -9.12 -1.24 14.15
C GLY A 42 -10.26 -1.30 13.14
N ASP A 43 -11.50 -1.50 13.58
CA ASP A 43 -12.67 -1.64 12.70
C ASP A 43 -12.97 -0.36 11.91
N GLU A 44 -12.48 0.79 12.36
CA GLU A 44 -12.54 2.08 11.65
C GLU A 44 -11.62 2.14 10.42
N TYR A 45 -10.62 1.27 10.33
CA TYR A 45 -9.69 1.23 9.22
C TYR A 45 -10.15 0.22 8.16
N ILE A 46 -10.89 0.72 7.18
CA ILE A 46 -11.34 -0.09 6.04
C ILE A 46 -10.27 -0.01 4.95
N MET A 47 -9.44 -1.04 4.87
CA MET A 47 -8.32 -1.14 3.93
C MET A 47 -8.47 -2.43 3.12
N LYS A 48 -8.86 -2.28 1.85
CA LYS A 48 -9.25 -3.38 0.96
C LYS A 48 -8.28 -3.61 -0.17
N ASP A 49 -7.44 -2.64 -0.47
CA ASP A 49 -6.55 -2.66 -1.63
C ASP A 49 -5.28 -1.87 -1.38
N TYR A 50 -4.31 -2.05 -2.26
CA TYR A 50 -3.11 -1.23 -2.32
C TYR A 50 -3.01 -0.52 -3.66
N HIS A 51 -2.55 0.74 -3.60
CA HIS A 51 -2.09 1.50 -4.74
C HIS A 51 -0.57 1.68 -4.66
N VAL A 52 0.05 1.95 -5.79
CA VAL A 52 1.46 2.36 -5.84
C VAL A 52 1.54 3.74 -6.44
N LEU A 53 2.25 4.63 -5.77
CA LEU A 53 2.55 5.96 -6.27
C LEU A 53 4.01 6.01 -6.72
N SER A 54 4.33 6.87 -7.69
CA SER A 54 5.71 7.12 -8.04
C SER A 54 5.95 8.56 -8.50
N THR A 55 7.19 9.01 -8.39
CA THR A 55 7.61 10.33 -8.85
C THR A 55 9.10 10.34 -9.16
N ASP A 56 9.49 11.16 -10.12
CA ASP A 56 10.93 11.44 -10.38
C ASP A 56 11.48 12.51 -9.43
N ASP A 57 10.62 13.39 -8.93
CA ASP A 57 11.01 14.48 -8.02
C ASP A 57 9.93 14.63 -6.94
N PRO A 58 10.20 14.14 -5.72
CA PRO A 58 9.18 14.16 -4.65
C PRO A 58 8.81 15.56 -4.17
N MET A 59 9.64 16.58 -4.41
CA MET A 59 9.35 17.94 -3.97
C MET A 59 8.63 18.79 -5.01
N ASN A 60 8.93 18.59 -6.30
CA ASN A 60 8.45 19.47 -7.37
C ASN A 60 7.80 18.73 -8.53
N GLY A 61 7.98 17.42 -8.63
CA GLY A 61 7.52 16.62 -9.75
C GLY A 61 6.07 16.16 -9.63
N GLU A 62 5.56 15.64 -10.74
CA GLU A 62 4.27 14.94 -10.77
C GLU A 62 4.34 13.66 -9.94
N VAL A 63 3.27 13.38 -9.21
CA VAL A 63 3.07 12.09 -8.53
C VAL A 63 2.05 11.29 -9.34
N VAL A 64 2.48 10.12 -9.82
CA VAL A 64 1.64 9.21 -10.60
C VAL A 64 1.03 8.17 -9.67
N ASP A 65 -0.28 8.04 -9.68
CA ASP A 65 -0.98 6.89 -9.10
C ASP A 65 -1.09 5.80 -10.16
N HIS A 66 -0.42 4.66 -9.94
CA HIS A 66 -0.46 3.50 -10.83
C HIS A 66 -1.74 2.68 -10.70
N GLY A 67 -2.64 3.11 -9.83
CA GLY A 67 -3.91 2.44 -9.58
C GLY A 67 -3.78 1.27 -8.60
N LYS A 68 -4.84 0.51 -8.53
CA LYS A 68 -4.94 -0.64 -7.64
C LYS A 68 -4.06 -1.80 -8.15
N VAL A 69 -3.14 -2.24 -7.32
CA VAL A 69 -2.19 -3.32 -7.67
C VAL A 69 -2.49 -4.64 -6.95
N LEU A 70 -3.18 -4.60 -5.84
CA LEU A 70 -3.62 -5.78 -5.09
C LEU A 70 -4.92 -5.47 -4.37
N ASP A 71 -5.87 -6.41 -4.40
CA ASP A 71 -7.16 -6.31 -3.72
C ASP A 71 -7.37 -7.52 -2.81
N LEU A 72 -8.15 -7.36 -1.75
CA LEU A 72 -8.54 -8.48 -0.88
C LEU A 72 -9.11 -9.67 -1.66
N GLN A 73 -9.83 -9.39 -2.75
CA GLN A 73 -10.43 -10.43 -3.59
C GLN A 73 -9.41 -11.28 -4.36
N ASP A 74 -8.20 -10.76 -4.54
CA ASP A 74 -7.11 -11.48 -5.20
C ASP A 74 -6.42 -12.49 -4.27
N ILE A 75 -6.75 -12.47 -2.98
CA ILE A 75 -6.09 -13.27 -1.95
C ILE A 75 -7.08 -14.28 -1.39
N PRO A 76 -7.00 -15.58 -1.76
CA PRO A 76 -8.03 -16.57 -1.42
C PRO A 76 -8.27 -16.80 0.08
N TRP A 77 -7.24 -16.57 0.90
CA TRP A 77 -7.31 -16.73 2.36
C TRP A 77 -7.61 -15.43 3.12
N ALA A 78 -7.78 -14.32 2.40
CA ALA A 78 -7.98 -13.00 2.98
C ALA A 78 -9.36 -12.85 3.62
N GLY A 79 -9.39 -12.17 4.76
CA GLY A 79 -10.59 -11.71 5.42
C GLY A 79 -10.77 -10.20 5.29
N ARG A 80 -9.89 -9.41 5.93
CA ARG A 80 -9.98 -7.94 5.98
C ARG A 80 -8.66 -7.30 6.38
N GLN A 81 -8.57 -5.98 6.29
CA GLN A 81 -7.50 -5.13 6.82
C GLN A 81 -6.15 -5.39 6.16
N LEU A 82 -6.03 -5.00 4.89
CA LEU A 82 -4.73 -4.84 4.23
C LEU A 82 -4.04 -3.59 4.81
N TRP A 83 -3.22 -3.79 5.84
CA TRP A 83 -2.53 -2.71 6.53
C TRP A 83 -1.17 -2.43 5.89
N ASP A 84 -0.25 -1.79 6.63
CA ASP A 84 0.99 -1.25 6.08
C ASP A 84 1.81 -2.31 5.37
N CYS A 85 2.14 -2.06 4.12
CA CYS A 85 2.96 -2.97 3.32
C CYS A 85 4.36 -2.41 3.11
N ASP A 86 5.26 -3.28 2.66
CA ASP A 86 6.58 -2.89 2.19
C ASP A 86 6.98 -3.74 0.98
N VAL A 87 7.90 -3.23 0.17
CA VAL A 87 8.36 -3.89 -1.04
C VAL A 87 9.88 -4.05 -1.02
N ALA A 88 10.36 -5.24 -1.32
CA ALA A 88 11.76 -5.53 -1.50
C ALA A 88 12.04 -6.02 -2.93
N GLU A 89 13.15 -5.58 -3.51
CA GLU A 89 13.62 -6.08 -4.80
C GLU A 89 14.64 -7.19 -4.58
N LYS A 90 14.51 -8.25 -5.37
CA LYS A 90 15.50 -9.33 -5.42
C LYS A 90 15.51 -9.96 -6.81
N ASP A 91 16.69 -10.02 -7.43
CA ASP A 91 16.92 -10.67 -8.72
C ASP A 91 15.95 -10.16 -9.82
N GLY A 92 15.69 -8.84 -9.83
CA GLY A 92 14.81 -8.21 -10.80
C GLY A 92 13.33 -8.43 -10.57
N LYS A 93 12.95 -9.00 -9.44
CA LYS A 93 11.56 -9.18 -9.01
C LYS A 93 11.26 -8.29 -7.79
N TYR A 94 10.01 -7.89 -7.65
CA TYR A 94 9.53 -7.05 -6.56
C TYR A 94 8.55 -7.82 -5.72
N TYR A 95 8.84 -7.91 -4.42
CA TYR A 95 8.07 -8.69 -3.45
C TYR A 95 7.40 -7.74 -2.48
N MET A 96 6.08 -7.66 -2.53
CA MET A 96 5.28 -6.88 -1.58
C MET A 96 4.89 -7.77 -0.41
N TYR A 97 5.33 -7.41 0.78
CA TYR A 97 4.94 -8.07 2.03
C TYR A 97 3.86 -7.25 2.71
N PHE A 98 2.79 -7.89 3.14
CA PHE A 98 1.65 -7.20 3.74
C PHE A 98 1.05 -8.00 4.89
N PRO A 99 0.66 -7.34 6.01
CA PRO A 99 -0.13 -7.95 7.06
C PRO A 99 -1.60 -7.84 6.71
N MET A 100 -2.36 -8.88 7.05
CA MET A 100 -3.81 -8.84 6.96
C MET A 100 -4.44 -9.92 7.81
N LYS A 101 -5.71 -9.75 8.18
CA LYS A 101 -6.47 -10.80 8.86
C LYS A 101 -6.99 -11.81 7.85
N ASP A 102 -6.83 -13.08 8.19
CA ASP A 102 -7.43 -14.19 7.45
C ASP A 102 -8.94 -14.30 7.73
N LYS A 103 -9.58 -15.31 7.16
CA LYS A 103 -11.02 -15.54 7.34
C LYS A 103 -11.41 -15.92 8.77
N CYS A 104 -10.43 -16.27 9.60
CA CYS A 104 -10.62 -16.53 11.03
C CYS A 104 -10.28 -15.32 11.91
N ASP A 105 -10.09 -14.15 11.30
CA ASP A 105 -9.74 -12.89 11.96
C ASP A 105 -8.39 -12.91 12.69
N ILE A 106 -7.45 -13.69 12.17
CA ILE A 106 -6.08 -13.81 12.67
C ILE A 106 -5.13 -13.12 11.69
N PHE A 107 -4.24 -12.26 12.20
CA PHE A 107 -3.22 -11.62 11.37
C PHE A 107 -2.23 -12.63 10.81
N ARG A 108 -1.98 -12.48 9.52
CA ARG A 108 -1.01 -13.26 8.75
C ARG A 108 -0.14 -12.31 7.93
N ILE A 109 1.01 -12.80 7.52
CA ILE A 109 1.87 -12.10 6.57
C ILE A 109 1.69 -12.75 5.20
N GLY A 110 1.30 -11.94 4.22
CA GLY A 110 1.24 -12.34 2.83
C GLY A 110 2.42 -11.79 2.04
N VAL A 111 2.66 -12.39 0.89
CA VAL A 111 3.61 -11.88 -0.09
C VAL A 111 3.00 -11.96 -1.49
N ALA A 112 3.15 -10.88 -2.25
CA ALA A 112 2.82 -10.82 -3.67
C ALA A 112 4.08 -10.50 -4.46
N ILE A 113 4.18 -10.99 -5.69
CA ILE A 113 5.35 -10.81 -6.55
C ILE A 113 4.96 -10.12 -7.85
N ALA A 114 5.82 -9.23 -8.33
CA ALA A 114 5.66 -8.55 -9.60
C ALA A 114 7.00 -8.42 -10.34
N ASP A 115 6.93 -8.18 -11.65
CA ASP A 115 8.10 -7.94 -12.50
C ASP A 115 8.55 -6.48 -12.51
N ARG A 116 7.71 -5.58 -12.00
CA ARG A 116 7.95 -4.14 -11.96
C ARG A 116 7.61 -3.56 -10.60
N PRO A 117 8.25 -2.42 -10.20
CA PRO A 117 7.99 -1.80 -8.91
C PRO A 117 6.52 -1.35 -8.72
N GLU A 118 5.86 -0.99 -9.80
CA GLU A 118 4.46 -0.54 -9.78
C GLU A 118 3.43 -1.68 -9.88
N GLY A 119 3.88 -2.91 -9.94
CA GLY A 119 2.97 -4.06 -9.99
C GLY A 119 2.78 -4.76 -11.31
#